data_fd266f3a64dbad4726759a4e02aab982
#
_entry.id   fd266f3a64dbad4726759a4e02aab982
#
_cell.length_a   1.000
_cell.length_b   1.000
_cell.length_c   1.000
_cell.angle_alpha   90.00
_cell.angle_beta   90.00
_cell.angle_gamma   90.00
#
_symmetry.space_group_name_H-M   'P 1'
#
loop_
_entity.id
_entity.type
_entity.pdbx_description
1 polymer ?
#
loop_
_entity_poly.entity_id
_entity_poly.type
_entity_poly.pdbx_seq_one_letter_code
_entity_poly.pdbx_strand_id
1 'polypeptide(L)'
;MSSTTTETSDIEKKSKRRAIALLLLTIFLAIAITGVLFLFRNRIAELGNYGYPGAFLISLITSATVIVPVPGIVVLFALGNTLNPILVGLVGAAGGIIGEMTGFMVGYGSHEVLQHRSQLHLRMEKWMRRWGSWAVFTFAAAPLPLFDVAGLIAGALHFPLWKFLLIGWAGKSIKFVILVVAGAWGWEAMLRFFN
;
A
#
# COMPACT_ATOMS: atom_id res chain seq x y z
N MET A 1 -16.32 -35.10 -30.27
CA MET A 1 -15.05 -34.64 -29.66
C MET A 1 -14.66 -33.20 -30.02
N SER A 2 -15.53 -32.37 -30.64
CA SER A 2 -15.18 -31.00 -31.10
C SER A 2 -15.77 -29.87 -30.25
N SER A 3 -16.61 -30.15 -29.25
CA SER A 3 -17.27 -29.11 -28.42
C SER A 3 -16.44 -28.59 -27.25
N THR A 4 -15.47 -29.34 -26.77
CA THR A 4 -14.63 -28.99 -25.59
C THR A 4 -13.54 -27.95 -25.92
N THR A 5 -13.07 -27.89 -27.17
CA THR A 5 -12.00 -26.98 -27.60
C THR A 5 -12.50 -25.54 -27.82
N THR A 6 -13.75 -25.35 -28.16
CA THR A 6 -14.36 -24.01 -28.37
C THR A 6 -14.67 -23.33 -27.04
N GLU A 7 -15.12 -24.10 -26.06
CA GLU A 7 -15.49 -23.60 -24.73
C GLU A 7 -14.28 -23.12 -23.91
N THR A 8 -13.14 -23.83 -24.01
CA THR A 8 -11.88 -23.42 -23.37
C THR A 8 -11.30 -22.15 -24.00
N SER A 9 -11.42 -21.96 -25.33
CA SER A 9 -10.93 -20.76 -26.01
C SER A 9 -11.75 -19.50 -25.63
N ASP A 10 -13.05 -19.66 -25.42
CA ASP A 10 -13.92 -18.53 -25.02
C ASP A 10 -13.72 -18.13 -23.55
N ILE A 11 -13.48 -19.06 -22.67
CA ILE A 11 -13.12 -18.80 -21.26
C ILE A 11 -11.78 -18.07 -21.16
N GLU A 12 -10.78 -18.49 -21.94
CA GLU A 12 -9.47 -17.85 -21.98
C GLU A 12 -9.52 -16.43 -22.56
N LYS A 13 -10.28 -16.21 -23.63
CA LYS A 13 -10.54 -14.88 -24.20
C LYS A 13 -11.25 -13.95 -23.22
N LYS A 14 -12.24 -14.45 -22.49
CA LYS A 14 -13.00 -13.70 -21.49
C LYS A 14 -12.14 -13.33 -20.29
N SER A 15 -11.24 -14.21 -19.88
CA SER A 15 -10.24 -13.97 -18.82
C SER A 15 -9.23 -12.90 -19.24
N LYS A 16 -8.66 -12.99 -20.45
CA LYS A 16 -7.74 -11.98 -21.00
C LYS A 16 -8.38 -10.60 -21.16
N ARG A 17 -9.62 -10.54 -21.64
CA ARG A 17 -10.38 -9.27 -21.74
C ARG A 17 -10.62 -8.63 -20.38
N ARG A 18 -10.97 -9.42 -19.36
CA ARG A 18 -11.12 -8.93 -17.97
C ARG A 18 -9.80 -8.43 -17.39
N ALA A 19 -8.69 -9.13 -17.62
CA ALA A 19 -7.36 -8.71 -17.18
C ALA A 19 -6.94 -7.38 -17.86
N ILE A 20 -7.17 -7.25 -19.16
CA ILE A 20 -6.90 -6.00 -19.90
C ILE A 20 -7.79 -4.86 -19.41
N ALA A 21 -9.08 -5.11 -19.19
CA ALA A 21 -10.01 -4.10 -18.67
C ALA A 21 -9.61 -3.63 -17.25
N LEU A 22 -9.18 -4.53 -16.38
CA LEU A 22 -8.67 -4.18 -15.06
C LEU A 22 -7.36 -3.38 -15.15
N LEU A 23 -6.45 -3.75 -16.05
CA LEU A 23 -5.21 -3.01 -16.31
C LEU A 23 -5.51 -1.59 -16.83
N LEU A 24 -6.40 -1.44 -17.80
CA LEU A 24 -6.81 -0.14 -18.33
C LEU A 24 -7.51 0.71 -17.26
N LEU A 25 -8.36 0.12 -16.43
CA LEU A 25 -9.00 0.80 -15.30
C LEU A 25 -7.96 1.28 -14.28
N THR A 26 -6.96 0.46 -13.98
CA THR A 26 -5.88 0.83 -13.04
C THR A 26 -5.04 1.99 -13.59
N ILE A 27 -4.68 1.94 -14.88
CA ILE A 27 -3.95 3.01 -15.57
C ILE A 27 -4.78 4.30 -15.60
N PHE A 28 -6.06 4.19 -15.97
CA PHE A 28 -6.97 5.34 -15.99
C PHE A 28 -7.11 5.96 -14.60
N LEU A 29 -7.28 5.14 -13.56
CA LEU A 29 -7.36 5.59 -12.18
C LEU A 29 -6.05 6.27 -11.74
N ALA A 30 -4.90 5.71 -12.08
CA ALA A 30 -3.60 6.30 -11.79
C ALA A 30 -3.43 7.66 -12.46
N ILE A 31 -3.81 7.79 -13.74
CA ILE A 31 -3.77 9.06 -14.48
C ILE A 31 -4.75 10.09 -13.87
N ALA A 32 -5.97 9.66 -13.55
CA ALA A 32 -6.97 10.54 -12.92
C ALA A 32 -6.49 11.06 -11.56
N ILE A 33 -5.92 10.18 -10.73
CA ILE A 33 -5.39 10.56 -9.43
C ILE A 33 -4.19 11.50 -9.58
N THR A 34 -3.27 11.22 -10.52
CA THR A 34 -2.14 12.10 -10.81
C THR A 34 -2.63 13.48 -11.30
N GLY A 35 -3.65 13.50 -12.15
CA GLY A 35 -4.29 14.74 -12.60
C GLY A 35 -4.92 15.53 -11.45
N VAL A 36 -5.66 14.88 -10.55
CA VAL A 36 -6.21 15.51 -9.35
C VAL A 36 -5.10 16.05 -8.46
N LEU A 37 -4.04 15.29 -8.20
CA LEU A 37 -2.90 15.76 -7.41
C LEU A 37 -2.21 16.97 -8.05
N PHE A 38 -2.08 16.98 -9.39
CA PHE A 38 -1.53 18.10 -10.11
C PHE A 38 -2.42 19.35 -10.03
N LEU A 39 -3.74 19.18 -10.12
CA LEU A 39 -4.70 20.30 -9.95
C LEU A 39 -4.69 20.86 -8.52
N PHE A 40 -4.54 19.98 -7.54
CA PHE A 40 -4.50 20.37 -6.11
C PHE A 40 -3.09 20.60 -5.57
N ARG A 41 -2.06 20.65 -6.45
CA ARG A 41 -0.64 20.82 -6.03
C ARG A 41 -0.42 22.02 -5.10
N ASN A 42 -1.15 23.14 -5.32
CA ASN A 42 -1.03 24.33 -4.49
C ASN A 42 -1.66 24.11 -3.10
N ARG A 43 -2.78 23.37 -3.03
CA ARG A 43 -3.41 22.99 -1.76
C ARG A 43 -2.58 21.94 -1.01
N ILE A 44 -1.89 21.07 -1.74
CA ILE A 44 -0.94 20.10 -1.16
C ILE A 44 0.27 20.81 -0.59
N ALA A 45 0.74 21.89 -1.26
CA ALA A 45 1.78 22.75 -0.71
C ALA A 45 1.32 23.49 0.57
N GLU A 46 0.04 23.86 0.67
CA GLU A 46 -0.56 24.40 1.91
C GLU A 46 -0.62 23.33 3.02
N LEU A 47 -0.74 22.03 2.69
CA LEU A 47 -0.59 20.93 3.65
C LEU A 47 0.81 20.86 4.25
N GLY A 48 1.81 21.43 3.59
CA GLY A 48 3.13 21.68 4.18
C GLY A 48 3.05 22.54 5.43
N ASN A 49 2.06 23.44 5.54
CA ASN A 49 1.79 24.23 6.74
C ASN A 49 1.30 23.37 7.92
N TYR A 50 0.66 22.20 7.63
CA TYR A 50 0.28 21.21 8.64
C TYR A 50 1.44 20.28 9.00
N GLY A 51 2.55 20.31 8.25
CA GLY A 51 3.79 19.59 8.54
C GLY A 51 3.59 18.10 8.79
N TYR A 52 4.13 17.61 9.90
CA TYR A 52 4.06 16.19 10.28
C TYR A 52 2.64 15.67 10.54
N PRO A 53 1.70 16.41 11.17
CA PRO A 53 0.30 16.01 11.26
C PRO A 53 -0.34 15.74 9.89
N GLY A 54 -0.01 16.53 8.86
CA GLY A 54 -0.46 16.31 7.49
C GLY A 54 0.06 14.98 6.92
N ALA A 55 1.34 14.67 7.11
CA ALA A 55 1.94 13.38 6.72
C ALA A 55 1.24 12.19 7.39
N PHE A 56 0.94 12.30 8.68
CA PHE A 56 0.20 11.29 9.43
C PHE A 56 -1.20 11.05 8.86
N LEU A 57 -2.00 12.13 8.72
CA LEU A 57 -3.39 12.02 8.27
C LEU A 57 -3.49 11.49 6.83
N ILE A 58 -2.64 11.97 5.92
CA ILE A 58 -2.62 11.50 4.53
C ILE A 58 -2.28 10.01 4.50
N SER A 59 -1.26 9.60 5.24
CA SER A 59 -0.85 8.20 5.29
C SER A 59 -1.93 7.31 5.92
N LEU A 60 -2.62 7.80 6.95
CA LEU A 60 -3.75 7.11 7.58
C LEU A 60 -4.90 6.90 6.59
N ILE A 61 -5.34 7.97 5.93
CA ILE A 61 -6.46 7.92 4.98
C ILE A 61 -6.13 7.03 3.79
N THR A 62 -4.91 7.15 3.22
CA THR A 62 -4.49 6.35 2.07
C THR A 62 -4.34 4.88 2.41
N SER A 63 -3.90 4.55 3.62
CA SER A 63 -3.77 3.15 4.07
C SER A 63 -5.09 2.56 4.57
N ALA A 64 -6.06 3.38 4.98
CA ALA A 64 -7.39 2.90 5.38
C ALA A 64 -8.25 2.49 4.16
N THR A 65 -7.95 3.03 2.98
CA THR A 65 -8.66 2.71 1.74
C THR A 65 -7.99 1.54 1.02
N VAL A 66 -8.44 0.33 1.30
CA VAL A 66 -7.93 -0.92 0.67
C VAL A 66 -8.26 -0.97 -0.84
N ILE A 67 -9.28 -0.24 -1.29
CA ILE A 67 -9.85 -0.36 -2.65
C ILE A 67 -9.26 0.67 -3.63
N VAL A 68 -8.85 1.84 -3.16
CA VAL A 68 -8.36 2.91 -4.03
C VAL A 68 -6.89 3.18 -3.70
N PRO A 69 -5.96 2.85 -4.61
CA PRO A 69 -4.56 3.19 -4.43
C PRO A 69 -4.37 4.72 -4.57
N VAL A 70 -4.63 5.44 -3.48
CA VAL A 70 -4.27 6.87 -3.44
C VAL A 70 -2.76 6.95 -3.30
N PRO A 71 -2.05 7.67 -4.16
CA PRO A 71 -0.58 7.75 -4.10
C PRO A 71 -0.12 8.65 -2.94
N GLY A 72 -0.52 8.33 -1.71
CA GLY A 72 -0.11 9.04 -0.50
C GLY A 72 1.40 9.16 -0.37
N ILE A 73 2.13 8.18 -0.93
CA ILE A 73 3.60 8.20 -0.98
C ILE A 73 4.14 9.41 -1.75
N VAL A 74 3.44 9.88 -2.81
CA VAL A 74 3.85 11.06 -3.59
C VAL A 74 3.76 12.33 -2.74
N VAL A 75 2.73 12.42 -1.89
CA VAL A 75 2.58 13.54 -0.95
C VAL A 75 3.66 13.48 0.12
N LEU A 76 4.00 12.29 0.62
CA LEU A 76 5.11 12.11 1.56
C LEU A 76 6.46 12.50 0.93
N PHE A 77 6.68 12.24 -0.37
CA PHE A 77 7.87 12.72 -1.07
C PHE A 77 7.92 14.26 -1.12
N ALA A 78 6.82 14.91 -1.46
CA ALA A 78 6.74 16.36 -1.48
C ALA A 78 7.00 16.97 -0.10
N LEU A 79 6.44 16.39 0.96
CA LEU A 79 6.69 16.80 2.33
C LEU A 79 8.13 16.52 2.78
N GLY A 80 8.74 15.43 2.32
CA GLY A 80 10.14 15.08 2.62
C GLY A 80 11.15 16.08 2.05
N ASN A 81 10.80 16.83 0.98
CA ASN A 81 11.64 17.90 0.45
C ASN A 81 11.58 19.19 1.28
N THR A 82 10.50 19.43 2.00
CA THR A 82 10.29 20.66 2.80
C THR A 82 10.54 20.45 4.28
N LEU A 83 10.42 19.21 4.75
CA LEU A 83 10.57 18.80 6.15
C LEU A 83 11.69 17.76 6.28
N ASN A 84 12.01 17.38 7.52
CA ASN A 84 12.96 16.29 7.74
C ASN A 84 12.39 14.97 7.19
N PRO A 85 13.01 14.36 6.14
CA PRO A 85 12.47 13.19 5.46
C PRO A 85 12.37 11.95 6.36
N ILE A 86 13.25 11.83 7.35
CA ILE A 86 13.23 10.74 8.33
C ILE A 86 11.97 10.84 9.20
N LEU A 87 11.69 12.05 9.72
CA LEU A 87 10.51 12.28 10.56
C LEU A 87 9.22 12.13 9.77
N VAL A 88 9.18 12.60 8.51
CA VAL A 88 8.04 12.40 7.60
C VAL A 88 7.79 10.90 7.38
N GLY A 89 8.86 10.11 7.16
CA GLY A 89 8.76 8.67 7.00
C GLY A 89 8.23 7.97 8.25
N LEU A 90 8.72 8.32 9.44
CA LEU A 90 8.30 7.73 10.72
C LEU A 90 6.85 8.06 11.06
N VAL A 91 6.46 9.32 10.91
CA VAL A 91 5.10 9.80 11.19
C VAL A 91 4.10 9.27 10.16
N GLY A 92 4.50 9.24 8.88
CA GLY A 92 3.72 8.62 7.82
C GLY A 92 3.51 7.12 8.07
N ALA A 93 4.55 6.41 8.52
CA ALA A 93 4.42 4.99 8.89
C ALA A 93 3.45 4.76 10.05
N ALA A 94 3.43 5.68 11.04
CA ALA A 94 2.48 5.61 12.16
C ALA A 94 1.02 5.80 11.67
N GLY A 95 0.77 6.79 10.84
CA GLY A 95 -0.55 6.96 10.21
C GLY A 95 -0.93 5.75 9.36
N GLY A 96 0.00 5.28 8.54
CA GLY A 96 -0.21 4.14 7.64
C GLY A 96 -0.55 2.85 8.36
N ILE A 97 0.10 2.51 9.47
CA ILE A 97 -0.22 1.28 10.22
C ILE A 97 -1.56 1.36 10.92
N ILE A 98 -1.95 2.54 11.41
CA ILE A 98 -3.27 2.76 12.00
C ILE A 98 -4.35 2.65 10.92
N GLY A 99 -4.12 3.19 9.71
CA GLY A 99 -5.03 3.02 8.58
C GLY A 99 -5.27 1.55 8.23
N GLU A 100 -4.25 0.72 8.29
CA GLU A 100 -4.35 -0.73 7.99
C GLU A 100 -5.06 -1.56 9.07
N MET A 101 -5.37 -0.98 10.23
CA MET A 101 -6.27 -1.63 11.19
C MET A 101 -7.62 -1.99 10.56
N THR A 102 -8.09 -1.22 9.59
CA THR A 102 -9.35 -1.53 8.87
C THR A 102 -9.27 -2.88 8.18
N GLY A 103 -8.20 -3.15 7.42
CA GLY A 103 -7.95 -4.44 6.78
C GLY A 103 -7.79 -5.57 7.80
N PHE A 104 -7.04 -5.32 8.88
CA PHE A 104 -6.90 -6.27 9.99
C PHE A 104 -8.25 -6.62 10.63
N MET A 105 -9.10 -5.63 10.91
CA MET A 105 -10.43 -5.85 11.51
C MET A 105 -11.37 -6.61 10.56
N VAL A 106 -11.32 -6.32 9.25
CA VAL A 106 -12.06 -7.09 8.24
C VAL A 106 -11.60 -8.54 8.24
N GLY A 107 -10.29 -8.78 8.28
CA GLY A 107 -9.73 -10.13 8.40
C GLY A 107 -10.18 -10.83 9.68
N TYR A 108 -10.15 -10.14 10.81
CA TYR A 108 -10.53 -10.67 12.11
C TYR A 108 -12.00 -11.09 12.20
N GLY A 109 -12.91 -10.33 11.55
CA GLY A 109 -14.35 -10.59 11.53
C GLY A 109 -14.82 -11.58 10.45
N SER A 110 -13.98 -11.92 9.46
CA SER A 110 -14.41 -12.72 8.31
C SER A 110 -13.69 -14.07 8.23
N HIS A 111 -14.42 -15.16 8.45
CA HIS A 111 -13.95 -16.51 8.14
C HIS A 111 -13.75 -16.75 6.64
N GLU A 112 -14.37 -15.94 5.76
CA GLU A 112 -14.34 -16.07 4.31
C GLU A 112 -12.96 -15.74 3.70
N VAL A 113 -12.17 -14.87 4.35
CA VAL A 113 -10.80 -14.53 3.88
C VAL A 113 -9.92 -15.77 3.78
N LEU A 114 -10.14 -16.77 4.64
CA LEU A 114 -9.42 -18.04 4.59
C LEU A 114 -9.95 -19.01 3.54
N GLN A 115 -11.12 -18.76 2.95
CA GLN A 115 -11.74 -19.64 1.96
C GLN A 115 -11.32 -19.28 0.52
N HIS A 116 -11.04 -18.01 0.22
CA HIS A 116 -10.56 -17.57 -1.09
C HIS A 116 -9.03 -17.79 -1.23
N ARG A 117 -8.65 -19.03 -1.46
CA ARG A 117 -7.24 -19.48 -1.45
C ARG A 117 -6.53 -19.24 -2.78
N SER A 118 -6.01 -18.04 -3.00
CA SER A 118 -4.96 -17.88 -4.02
C SER A 118 -3.64 -18.47 -3.52
N GLN A 119 -2.76 -18.91 -4.42
CA GLN A 119 -1.44 -19.43 -4.07
C GLN A 119 -0.61 -18.47 -3.21
N LEU A 120 -0.79 -17.18 -3.43
CA LEU A 120 -0.15 -16.12 -2.65
C LEU A 120 -0.65 -16.11 -1.20
N HIS A 121 -1.98 -16.16 -0.98
CA HIS A 121 -2.57 -16.21 0.36
C HIS A 121 -2.07 -17.41 1.16
N LEU A 122 -2.02 -18.59 0.54
CA LEU A 122 -1.54 -19.83 1.18
C LEU A 122 -0.07 -19.72 1.62
N ARG A 123 0.78 -19.10 0.79
CA ARG A 123 2.19 -18.88 1.13
C ARG A 123 2.34 -17.89 2.28
N MET A 124 1.61 -16.78 2.25
CA MET A 124 1.64 -15.75 3.30
C MET A 124 1.10 -16.31 4.62
N GLU A 125 -0.01 -17.06 4.59
CA GLU A 125 -0.56 -17.74 5.77
C GLU A 125 0.45 -18.71 6.38
N LYS A 126 1.09 -19.56 5.55
CA LYS A 126 2.13 -20.50 6.01
C LYS A 126 3.31 -19.78 6.65
N TRP A 127 3.73 -18.66 6.07
CA TRP A 127 4.79 -17.81 6.62
C TRP A 127 4.39 -17.20 7.95
N MET A 128 3.18 -16.64 8.05
CA MET A 128 2.66 -16.06 9.29
C MET A 128 2.52 -17.09 10.41
N ARG A 129 2.03 -18.30 10.11
CA ARG A 129 1.94 -19.39 11.09
C ARG A 129 3.32 -19.82 11.59
N ARG A 130 4.33 -19.80 10.71
CA ARG A 130 5.70 -20.25 11.05
C ARG A 130 6.54 -19.19 11.74
N TRP A 131 6.48 -17.95 11.25
CA TRP A 131 7.38 -16.87 11.65
C TRP A 131 6.69 -15.73 12.41
N GLY A 132 5.36 -15.73 12.49
CA GLY A 132 4.57 -14.77 13.27
C GLY A 132 5.02 -13.31 13.07
N SER A 133 5.62 -12.74 14.11
CA SER A 133 6.07 -11.35 14.13
C SER A 133 7.08 -11.00 13.02
N TRP A 134 8.00 -11.90 12.70
CA TRP A 134 8.98 -11.69 11.62
C TRP A 134 8.33 -11.63 10.24
N ALA A 135 7.27 -12.42 10.01
CA ALA A 135 6.53 -12.34 8.76
C ALA A 135 5.84 -10.99 8.62
N VAL A 136 5.16 -10.49 9.67
CA VAL A 136 4.54 -9.15 9.69
C VAL A 136 5.58 -8.07 9.40
N PHE A 137 6.74 -8.12 10.06
CA PHE A 137 7.83 -7.17 9.82
C PHE A 137 8.31 -7.17 8.38
N THR A 138 8.60 -8.35 7.84
CA THR A 138 9.10 -8.50 6.46
C THR A 138 8.10 -7.99 5.44
N PHE A 139 6.81 -8.32 5.59
CA PHE A 139 5.77 -7.80 4.68
C PHE A 139 5.59 -6.28 4.81
N ALA A 140 5.72 -5.72 6.03
CA ALA A 140 5.65 -4.29 6.27
C ALA A 140 6.84 -3.53 5.66
N ALA A 141 8.04 -4.09 5.73
CA ALA A 141 9.25 -3.51 5.18
C ALA A 141 9.37 -3.68 3.66
N ALA A 142 8.72 -4.69 3.09
CA ALA A 142 8.77 -4.93 1.64
C ALA A 142 8.15 -3.75 0.86
N PRO A 143 8.79 -3.29 -0.24
CA PRO A 143 8.29 -2.18 -1.06
C PRO A 143 7.12 -2.59 -1.98
N LEU A 144 6.41 -3.64 -1.64
CA LEU A 144 5.29 -4.21 -2.40
C LEU A 144 3.97 -3.98 -1.65
N PRO A 145 2.83 -3.90 -2.35
CA PRO A 145 1.50 -3.77 -1.74
C PRO A 145 1.01 -5.09 -1.13
N LEU A 146 1.94 -5.85 -0.53
CA LEU A 146 1.65 -7.15 0.10
C LEU A 146 1.15 -6.99 1.54
N PHE A 147 1.39 -5.83 2.14
CA PHE A 147 1.07 -5.62 3.54
C PHE A 147 -0.44 -5.50 3.79
N ASP A 148 -1.23 -4.99 2.83
CA ASP A 148 -2.69 -4.96 2.91
C ASP A 148 -3.26 -6.38 3.05
N VAL A 149 -2.76 -7.30 2.21
CA VAL A 149 -3.12 -8.73 2.28
C VAL A 149 -2.59 -9.36 3.58
N ALA A 150 -1.39 -8.99 4.01
CA ALA A 150 -0.83 -9.46 5.28
C ALA A 150 -1.66 -9.01 6.49
N GLY A 151 -2.21 -7.79 6.47
CA GLY A 151 -3.14 -7.28 7.48
C GLY A 151 -4.41 -8.13 7.58
N LEU A 152 -5.05 -8.41 6.44
CA LEU A 152 -6.21 -9.30 6.37
C LEU A 152 -5.91 -10.70 6.93
N ILE A 153 -4.78 -11.30 6.53
CA ILE A 153 -4.38 -12.63 7.00
C ILE A 153 -4.03 -12.61 8.48
N ALA A 154 -3.33 -11.58 8.96
CA ALA A 154 -3.01 -11.43 10.38
C ALA A 154 -4.27 -11.34 11.23
N GLY A 155 -5.28 -10.57 10.78
CA GLY A 155 -6.58 -10.48 11.40
C GLY A 155 -7.28 -11.84 11.43
N ALA A 156 -7.37 -12.53 10.30
CA ALA A 156 -8.01 -13.85 10.18
C ALA A 156 -7.32 -14.94 11.03
N LEU A 157 -6.02 -14.82 11.26
CA LEU A 157 -5.25 -15.68 12.17
C LEU A 157 -5.32 -15.25 13.63
N HIS A 158 -6.12 -14.23 13.96
CA HIS A 158 -6.26 -13.67 15.32
C HIS A 158 -4.89 -13.26 15.91
N PHE A 159 -4.01 -12.71 15.07
CA PHE A 159 -2.71 -12.23 15.53
C PHE A 159 -2.91 -11.09 16.55
N PRO A 160 -2.11 -11.00 17.63
CA PRO A 160 -2.30 -9.94 18.63
C PRO A 160 -2.14 -8.54 18.02
N LEU A 161 -3.20 -7.72 18.08
CA LEU A 161 -3.29 -6.41 17.45
C LEU A 161 -2.11 -5.49 17.82
N TRP A 162 -1.74 -5.44 19.10
CA TRP A 162 -0.64 -4.59 19.57
C TRP A 162 0.71 -4.98 18.95
N LYS A 163 0.97 -6.30 18.75
CA LYS A 163 2.17 -6.78 18.03
C LYS A 163 2.11 -6.41 16.57
N PHE A 164 0.95 -6.55 15.94
CA PHE A 164 0.74 -6.13 14.55
C PHE A 164 1.07 -4.65 14.38
N LEU A 165 0.55 -3.78 15.26
CA LEU A 165 0.78 -2.34 15.20
C LEU A 165 2.26 -1.99 15.41
N LEU A 166 2.91 -2.49 16.45
CA LEU A 166 4.30 -2.15 16.76
C LEU A 166 5.28 -2.67 15.69
N ILE A 167 5.13 -3.94 15.32
CA ILE A 167 6.02 -4.58 14.35
C ILE A 167 5.76 -4.05 12.94
N GLY A 168 4.50 -3.85 12.60
CA GLY A 168 4.09 -3.24 11.33
C GLY A 168 4.59 -1.81 11.22
N TRP A 169 4.50 -1.00 12.30
CA TRP A 169 5.07 0.34 12.34
C TRP A 169 6.58 0.32 12.12
N ALA A 170 7.32 -0.54 12.80
CA ALA A 170 8.76 -0.66 12.64
C ALA A 170 9.14 -1.03 11.19
N GLY A 171 8.48 -2.02 10.59
CA GLY A 171 8.70 -2.42 9.20
C GLY A 171 8.34 -1.31 8.20
N LYS A 172 7.16 -0.69 8.36
CA LYS A 172 6.73 0.44 7.51
C LYS A 172 7.64 1.66 7.65
N SER A 173 8.16 1.93 8.85
CA SER A 173 9.08 3.04 9.09
C SER A 173 10.33 2.91 8.22
N ILE A 174 10.92 1.72 8.15
CA ILE A 174 12.08 1.46 7.29
C ILE A 174 11.72 1.74 5.83
N LYS A 175 10.62 1.15 5.34
CA LYS A 175 10.14 1.36 3.98
C LYS A 175 9.88 2.82 3.66
N PHE A 176 9.13 3.52 4.51
CA PHE A 176 8.73 4.91 4.26
C PHE A 176 9.92 5.86 4.34
N VAL A 177 10.80 5.69 5.33
CA VAL A 177 12.03 6.50 5.43
C VAL A 177 12.90 6.32 4.18
N ILE A 178 13.16 5.08 3.75
CA ILE A 178 13.94 4.83 2.54
C ILE A 178 13.29 5.48 1.32
N LEU A 179 11.98 5.33 1.15
CA LEU A 179 11.26 5.88 0.00
C LEU A 179 11.24 7.41 0.01
N VAL A 180 10.97 8.03 1.17
CA VAL A 180 10.92 9.50 1.29
C VAL A 180 12.30 10.11 1.09
N VAL A 181 13.35 9.52 1.68
CA VAL A 181 14.74 9.96 1.49
C VAL A 181 15.17 9.80 0.04
N ALA A 182 14.87 8.64 -0.58
CA ALA A 182 15.17 8.42 -2.00
C ALA A 182 14.41 9.39 -2.91
N GLY A 183 13.15 9.71 -2.58
CA GLY A 183 12.35 10.72 -3.29
C GLY A 183 12.94 12.14 -3.17
N ALA A 184 13.38 12.53 -1.98
CA ALA A 184 14.00 13.82 -1.73
C ALA A 184 15.33 13.95 -2.51
N TRP A 185 16.19 12.94 -2.47
CA TRP A 185 17.45 12.94 -3.23
C TRP A 185 17.25 12.89 -4.75
N GLY A 186 16.25 12.13 -5.21
CA GLY A 186 15.90 12.07 -6.64
C GLY A 186 15.42 13.42 -7.17
N TRP A 187 14.67 14.17 -6.37
CA TRP A 187 14.22 15.52 -6.69
C TRP A 187 15.39 16.50 -6.83
N GLU A 188 16.32 16.49 -5.87
CA GLU A 188 17.52 17.32 -5.93
C GLU A 188 18.40 16.98 -7.14
N ALA A 189 18.60 15.69 -7.43
CA ALA A 189 19.36 15.25 -8.59
C ALA A 189 18.71 15.72 -9.92
N MET A 190 17.38 15.66 -10.00
CA MET A 190 16.64 16.14 -11.16
C MET A 190 16.80 17.65 -11.36
N LEU A 191 16.67 18.44 -10.28
CA LEU A 191 16.87 19.90 -10.36
C LEU A 191 18.28 20.29 -10.78
N ARG A 192 19.32 19.54 -10.35
CA ARG A 192 20.72 19.78 -10.77
C ARG A 192 20.96 19.44 -12.25
N PHE A 193 20.16 18.54 -12.82
CA PHE A 193 20.32 18.15 -14.23
C PHE A 193 19.65 19.16 -15.18
N PHE A 194 18.66 19.91 -14.72
CA PHE A 194 17.92 20.90 -15.52
C PHE A 194 18.38 22.36 -15.31
N ASN A 195 19.31 22.61 -14.38
CA ASN A 195 20.02 23.89 -14.19
C ASN A 195 21.45 23.81 -14.77
#